data_dbee52cc528eae3b822df81818f86a33
#
_entry.id   dbee52cc528eae3b822df81818f86a33
#
_cell.length_a   1.000
_cell.length_b   1.000
_cell.length_c   1.000
_cell.angle_alpha   90.00
_cell.angle_beta   90.00
_cell.angle_gamma   90.00
#
_symmetry.space_group_name_H-M   'P 1'
#
loop_
_entity.id
_entity.type
_entity.pdbx_description
1 polymer ?
#
loop_
_entity_poly.entity_id
_entity_poly.type
_entity_poly.pdbx_seq_one_letter_code
_entity_poly.pdbx_strand_id
1 'polypeptide(L)'
;MPALAADGLLIAGDAGAMTLAAGLWLEGVNFAIGSGYAAGQATDRALSQGDCSAKGLASYRADLEGQFVLADHKRLRKASSLVLSERVQQRYPGLICDLAEGMFTVTNPTPKAGALALTRQMAARHGVKLRQLAGDTLRGLRIFG
;
A
#
# COMPACT_ATOMS: atom_id res chain seq x y z
N MET A 1 -1.23 -14.36 2.00
CA MET A 1 0.17 -14.76 2.24
C MET A 1 0.23 -16.28 2.27
N PRO A 2 1.31 -16.89 1.79
CA PRO A 2 1.54 -18.33 1.89
C PRO A 2 1.68 -18.77 3.35
N ALA A 3 1.75 -20.07 3.60
CA ALA A 3 2.14 -20.59 4.90
C ALA A 3 3.60 -20.15 5.18
N LEU A 4 3.86 -19.53 6.32
CA LEU A 4 5.16 -18.96 6.66
C LEU A 4 6.04 -19.93 7.45
N ALA A 5 5.45 -21.00 7.99
CA ALA A 5 6.14 -22.03 8.74
C ALA A 5 5.59 -23.41 8.39
N ALA A 6 6.48 -24.39 8.38
CA ALA A 6 6.20 -25.83 8.31
C ALA A 6 7.23 -26.55 9.18
N ASP A 7 7.13 -27.90 9.32
CA ASP A 7 8.09 -28.66 10.10
C ASP A 7 9.51 -28.46 9.55
N GLY A 8 10.38 -27.92 10.38
CA GLY A 8 11.77 -27.61 10.03
C GLY A 8 11.98 -26.47 9.04
N LEU A 9 10.94 -25.67 8.71
CA LEU A 9 11.02 -24.64 7.67
C LEU A 9 10.35 -23.33 8.11
N LEU A 10 11.05 -22.22 7.89
CA LEU A 10 10.48 -20.86 7.91
C LEU A 10 10.72 -20.16 6.56
N ILE A 11 9.78 -19.33 6.16
CA ILE A 11 9.86 -18.53 4.92
C ILE A 11 9.88 -17.07 5.30
N ALA A 12 10.89 -16.33 4.83
CA ALA A 12 11.08 -14.91 5.12
C ALA A 12 11.30 -14.10 3.84
N GLY A 13 11.19 -12.78 3.93
CA GLY A 13 11.42 -11.85 2.83
C GLY A 13 10.48 -12.07 1.65
N ASP A 14 10.98 -11.88 0.46
CA ASP A 14 10.22 -11.93 -0.80
C ASP A 14 9.57 -13.30 -1.03
N ALA A 15 10.23 -14.38 -0.62
CA ALA A 15 9.69 -15.74 -0.70
C ALA A 15 8.39 -15.89 0.14
N GLY A 16 8.27 -15.13 1.23
CA GLY A 16 7.07 -15.04 2.06
C GLY A 16 6.07 -13.98 1.58
N ALA A 17 6.30 -13.39 0.40
CA ALA A 17 5.56 -12.23 -0.10
C ALA A 17 5.63 -11.03 0.87
N MET A 18 6.75 -10.86 1.56
CA MET A 18 7.00 -9.77 2.50
C MET A 18 7.66 -8.60 1.79
N THR A 19 6.98 -8.08 0.79
CA THR A 19 7.31 -6.84 0.08
C THR A 19 6.11 -5.93 0.12
N LEU A 20 6.32 -4.63 0.23
CA LEU A 20 5.27 -3.64 0.24
C LEU A 20 5.33 -2.82 -1.06
N ALA A 21 4.31 -2.94 -1.90
CA ALA A 21 4.11 -2.12 -3.08
C ALA A 21 2.77 -1.37 -2.95
N ALA A 22 2.78 -0.31 -2.16
CA ALA A 22 1.58 0.45 -1.83
C ALA A 22 1.37 1.70 -2.72
N GLY A 23 2.26 1.90 -3.70
CA GLY A 23 2.20 3.02 -4.64
C GLY A 23 2.93 4.28 -4.15
N LEU A 24 2.85 4.61 -2.86
CA LEU A 24 3.67 5.65 -2.23
C LEU A 24 4.97 5.06 -1.66
N TRP A 25 4.93 3.81 -1.24
CA TRP A 25 6.07 3.09 -0.69
C TRP A 25 6.33 1.84 -1.53
N LEU A 26 7.59 1.63 -1.85
CA LEU A 26 8.12 0.41 -2.44
C LEU A 26 9.23 -0.08 -1.53
N GLU A 27 8.92 -1.07 -0.71
CA GLU A 27 9.81 -1.55 0.33
C GLU A 27 9.92 -3.07 0.25
N GLY A 28 11.15 -3.57 0.30
CA GLY A 28 11.46 -5.00 0.30
C GLY A 28 12.60 -5.32 1.25
N VAL A 29 13.70 -4.56 1.19
CA VAL A 29 14.92 -4.84 1.98
C VAL A 29 14.66 -4.80 3.48
N ASN A 30 13.98 -3.76 3.98
CA ASN A 30 13.62 -3.64 5.39
C ASN A 30 12.67 -4.76 5.85
N PHE A 31 11.71 -5.17 5.00
CA PHE A 31 10.83 -6.31 5.26
C PHE A 31 11.60 -7.64 5.26
N ALA A 32 12.54 -7.82 4.34
CA ALA A 32 13.41 -9.00 4.32
C ALA A 32 14.28 -9.08 5.58
N ILE A 33 14.89 -7.97 6.01
CA ILE A 33 15.69 -7.89 7.23
C ILE A 33 14.81 -8.17 8.46
N GLY A 34 13.67 -7.49 8.61
CA GLY A 34 12.78 -7.67 9.75
C GLY A 34 12.25 -9.10 9.87
N SER A 35 11.82 -9.68 8.75
CA SER A 35 11.33 -11.06 8.74
C SER A 35 12.46 -12.09 8.96
N GLY A 36 13.64 -11.86 8.41
CA GLY A 36 14.80 -12.70 8.65
C GLY A 36 15.25 -12.70 10.11
N TYR A 37 15.24 -11.53 10.74
CA TYR A 37 15.52 -11.39 12.17
C TYR A 37 14.49 -12.15 13.02
N ALA A 38 13.21 -11.99 12.75
CA ALA A 38 12.15 -12.73 13.46
C ALA A 38 12.27 -14.26 13.23
N ALA A 39 12.62 -14.69 12.01
CA ALA A 39 12.85 -16.08 11.71
C ALA A 39 14.03 -16.64 12.52
N GLY A 40 15.14 -15.90 12.61
CA GLY A 40 16.29 -16.28 13.44
C GLY A 40 15.93 -16.47 14.91
N GLN A 41 15.20 -15.51 15.48
CA GLN A 41 14.74 -15.61 16.86
C GLN A 41 13.79 -16.80 17.12
N ALA A 42 12.86 -17.05 16.19
CA ALA A 42 11.93 -18.18 16.31
C ALA A 42 12.68 -19.51 16.19
N THR A 43 13.67 -19.61 15.30
CA THR A 43 14.53 -20.78 15.15
C THR A 43 15.35 -21.05 16.40
N ASP A 44 15.98 -20.04 16.98
CA ASP A 44 16.75 -20.16 18.22
C ASP A 44 15.90 -20.71 19.37
N ARG A 45 14.67 -20.18 19.54
CA ARG A 45 13.72 -20.68 20.54
C ARG A 45 13.32 -22.15 20.28
N ALA A 46 13.01 -22.49 19.03
CA ALA A 46 12.60 -23.83 18.65
C ALA A 46 13.71 -24.87 18.89
N LEU A 47 14.95 -24.53 18.52
CA LEU A 47 16.13 -25.38 18.76
C LEU A 47 16.39 -25.55 20.27
N SER A 48 16.29 -24.49 21.05
CA SER A 48 16.47 -24.54 22.52
C SER A 48 15.42 -25.41 23.21
N GLN A 49 14.21 -25.52 22.62
CA GLN A 49 13.11 -26.34 23.11
C GLN A 49 13.12 -27.77 22.53
N GLY A 50 13.95 -28.03 21.55
CA GLY A 50 13.99 -29.31 20.83
C GLY A 50 12.74 -29.58 19.98
N ASP A 51 11.96 -28.54 19.63
CA ASP A 51 10.74 -28.65 18.82
C ASP A 51 10.80 -27.74 17.60
N CYS A 52 11.23 -28.29 16.47
CA CYS A 52 11.25 -27.63 15.17
C CYS A 52 10.00 -27.94 14.34
N SER A 53 8.94 -28.47 14.91
CA SER A 53 7.65 -28.63 14.24
C SER A 53 7.04 -27.27 13.89
N ALA A 54 6.03 -27.28 13.02
CA ALA A 54 5.24 -26.07 12.72
C ALA A 54 4.67 -25.41 13.98
N LYS A 55 4.37 -26.21 15.02
CA LYS A 55 3.92 -25.73 16.32
C LYS A 55 5.03 -25.04 17.10
N GLY A 56 6.21 -25.64 17.18
CA GLY A 56 7.38 -25.02 17.84
C GLY A 56 7.82 -23.73 17.17
N LEU A 57 7.67 -23.64 15.83
CA LEU A 57 7.98 -22.47 15.02
C LEU A 57 6.85 -21.43 14.95
N ALA A 58 5.71 -21.66 15.60
CA ALA A 58 4.54 -20.77 15.51
C ALA A 58 4.79 -19.35 16.08
N SER A 59 5.77 -19.20 16.98
CA SER A 59 6.18 -17.89 17.50
C SER A 59 6.65 -16.93 16.43
N TYR A 60 7.18 -17.43 15.29
CA TYR A 60 7.58 -16.61 14.15
C TYR A 60 6.47 -15.68 13.65
N ARG A 61 5.25 -16.22 13.50
CA ARG A 61 4.11 -15.41 13.07
C ARG A 61 3.76 -14.34 14.10
N ALA A 62 3.79 -14.66 15.38
CA ALA A 62 3.51 -13.69 16.44
C ALA A 62 4.57 -12.56 16.46
N ASP A 63 5.84 -12.89 16.26
CA ASP A 63 6.91 -11.92 16.14
C ASP A 63 6.70 -10.98 14.95
N LEU A 64 6.28 -11.51 13.79
CA LEU A 64 5.97 -10.70 12.61
C LEU A 64 4.74 -9.80 12.81
N GLU A 65 3.74 -10.27 13.54
CA GLU A 65 2.53 -9.48 13.87
C GLU A 65 2.83 -8.38 14.89
N GLY A 66 3.78 -8.60 15.80
CA GLY A 66 4.27 -7.61 16.75
C GLY A 66 5.23 -6.57 16.18
N GLN A 67 5.67 -6.75 14.94
CA GLN A 67 6.57 -5.86 14.22
C GLN A 67 5.85 -5.17 13.04
N PHE A 68 6.53 -4.20 12.41
CA PHE A 68 6.01 -3.50 11.25
C PHE A 68 5.68 -4.41 10.07
N VAL A 69 6.35 -5.56 9.91
CA VAL A 69 6.26 -6.44 8.74
C VAL A 69 4.80 -6.82 8.43
N LEU A 70 4.10 -7.49 9.35
CA LEU A 70 2.70 -7.87 9.12
C LEU A 70 1.72 -6.74 9.47
N ALA A 71 2.08 -5.82 10.35
CA ALA A 71 1.25 -4.67 10.68
C ALA A 71 1.02 -3.78 9.46
N ASP A 72 2.08 -3.43 8.72
CA ASP A 72 1.98 -2.60 7.52
C ASP A 72 1.30 -3.34 6.36
N HIS A 73 1.60 -4.62 6.16
CA HIS A 73 0.87 -5.44 5.19
C HIS A 73 -0.64 -5.47 5.47
N LYS A 74 -1.04 -5.62 6.72
CA LYS A 74 -2.45 -5.63 7.13
C LYS A 74 -3.09 -4.26 6.89
N ARG A 75 -2.42 -3.18 7.27
CA ARG A 75 -2.88 -1.79 7.09
C ARG A 75 -3.04 -1.44 5.62
N LEU A 76 -2.02 -1.73 4.82
CA LEU A 76 -1.92 -1.29 3.43
C LEU A 76 -2.44 -2.31 2.40
N ARG A 77 -3.03 -3.43 2.84
CA ARG A 77 -3.50 -4.51 1.95
C ARG A 77 -4.44 -4.08 0.82
N LYS A 78 -5.13 -2.96 0.98
CA LYS A 78 -6.05 -2.41 -0.02
C LYS A 78 -5.42 -1.33 -0.91
N ALA A 79 -4.19 -0.93 -0.63
CA ALA A 79 -3.51 0.15 -1.35
C ALA A 79 -3.32 -0.20 -2.83
N SER A 80 -2.82 -1.40 -3.13
CA SER A 80 -2.59 -1.85 -4.50
C SER A 80 -3.86 -1.80 -5.36
N SER A 81 -5.02 -2.20 -4.81
CA SER A 81 -6.29 -2.18 -5.56
C SER A 81 -6.78 -0.77 -5.90
N LEU A 82 -6.41 0.24 -5.12
CA LEU A 82 -6.68 1.65 -5.42
C LEU A 82 -5.64 2.18 -6.42
N VAL A 83 -4.36 2.04 -6.09
CA VAL A 83 -3.25 2.60 -6.85
C VAL A 83 -3.18 2.04 -8.26
N LEU A 84 -3.39 0.71 -8.43
CA LEU A 84 -3.37 0.05 -9.74
C LEU A 84 -4.71 0.17 -10.50
N SER A 85 -5.70 0.90 -9.97
CA SER A 85 -6.95 1.10 -10.70
C SER A 85 -6.72 1.95 -11.97
N GLU A 86 -7.46 1.65 -13.04
CA GLU A 86 -7.40 2.38 -14.32
C GLU A 86 -7.52 3.89 -14.12
N ARG A 87 -8.42 4.34 -13.23
CA ARG A 87 -8.63 5.76 -12.96
C ARG A 87 -7.38 6.43 -12.39
N VAL A 88 -6.74 5.79 -11.40
CA VAL A 88 -5.54 6.34 -10.77
C VAL A 88 -4.36 6.34 -11.73
N GLN A 89 -4.21 5.28 -12.54
CA GLN A 89 -3.07 5.15 -13.44
C GLN A 89 -3.22 5.95 -14.74
N GLN A 90 -4.42 6.07 -15.29
CA GLN A 90 -4.61 6.61 -16.65
C GLN A 90 -5.37 7.93 -16.68
N ARG A 91 -6.32 8.16 -15.75
CA ARG A 91 -7.20 9.33 -15.82
C ARG A 91 -6.83 10.44 -14.85
N TYR A 92 -6.44 10.10 -13.63
CA TYR A 92 -6.13 11.10 -12.62
C TYR A 92 -4.84 11.90 -12.90
N PRO A 93 -3.78 11.35 -13.47
CA PRO A 93 -2.60 12.15 -13.81
C PRO A 93 -2.95 13.32 -14.75
N GLY A 94 -3.65 13.05 -15.86
CA GLY A 94 -4.09 14.10 -16.77
C GLY A 94 -5.08 15.08 -16.13
N LEU A 95 -6.04 14.57 -15.35
CA LEU A 95 -6.98 15.41 -14.59
C LEU A 95 -6.25 16.38 -13.64
N ILE A 96 -5.25 15.91 -12.92
CA ILE A 96 -4.48 16.73 -11.96
C ILE A 96 -3.66 17.78 -12.71
N CYS A 97 -3.02 17.42 -13.82
CA CYS A 97 -2.26 18.36 -14.65
C CYS A 97 -3.16 19.46 -15.21
N ASP A 98 -4.29 19.10 -15.84
CA ASP A 98 -5.21 20.08 -16.41
C ASP A 98 -5.84 20.98 -15.33
N LEU A 99 -6.12 20.40 -14.15
CA LEU A 99 -6.62 21.19 -13.02
C LEU A 99 -5.59 22.19 -12.52
N ALA A 100 -4.35 21.77 -12.37
CA ALA A 100 -3.25 22.65 -11.97
C ALA A 100 -3.03 23.76 -13.01
N GLU A 101 -2.98 23.42 -14.30
CA GLU A 101 -2.88 24.41 -15.39
C GLU A 101 -4.02 25.44 -15.31
N GLY A 102 -5.27 24.98 -15.19
CA GLY A 102 -6.43 25.88 -15.09
C GLY A 102 -6.42 26.77 -13.85
N MET A 103 -5.85 26.30 -12.73
CA MET A 103 -5.72 27.10 -11.51
C MET A 103 -4.63 28.17 -11.62
N PHE A 104 -3.53 27.89 -12.29
CA PHE A 104 -2.39 28.81 -12.38
C PHE A 104 -2.40 29.66 -13.64
N THR A 105 -3.26 29.39 -14.64
CA THR A 105 -3.36 30.20 -15.85
C THR A 105 -4.01 31.54 -15.55
N VAL A 106 -3.40 32.62 -16.05
CA VAL A 106 -3.96 33.98 -15.99
C VAL A 106 -4.93 34.16 -17.14
N THR A 107 -6.19 34.44 -16.82
CA THR A 107 -7.29 34.51 -17.82
C THR A 107 -7.82 35.93 -18.04
N ASN A 108 -7.18 36.97 -17.48
CA ASN A 108 -7.65 38.35 -17.63
C ASN A 108 -7.77 38.77 -19.12
N PRO A 109 -8.83 39.51 -19.50
CA PRO A 109 -9.87 40.08 -18.68
C PRO A 109 -11.03 39.14 -18.29
N THR A 110 -10.98 37.87 -18.72
CA THR A 110 -12.00 36.89 -18.37
C THR A 110 -11.93 36.54 -16.89
N PRO A 111 -13.01 36.55 -16.12
CA PRO A 111 -13.03 36.14 -14.72
C PRO A 111 -12.60 34.66 -14.58
N LYS A 112 -11.86 34.37 -13.51
CA LYS A 112 -11.45 32.97 -13.20
C LYS A 112 -12.64 32.12 -12.80
N ALA A 113 -12.68 30.90 -13.30
CA ALA A 113 -13.65 29.90 -12.86
C ALA A 113 -13.40 29.53 -11.38
N GLY A 114 -14.47 29.34 -10.62
CA GLY A 114 -14.35 28.83 -9.25
C GLY A 114 -13.81 27.40 -9.23
N ALA A 115 -13.08 27.03 -8.17
CA ALA A 115 -12.40 25.73 -8.05
C ALA A 115 -13.34 24.53 -8.30
N LEU A 116 -14.56 24.58 -7.80
CA LEU A 116 -15.54 23.51 -8.01
C LEU A 116 -15.99 23.39 -9.47
N ALA A 117 -16.21 24.53 -10.15
CA ALA A 117 -16.59 24.56 -11.57
C ALA A 117 -15.44 24.01 -12.42
N LEU A 118 -14.21 24.43 -12.15
CA LEU A 118 -13.01 23.94 -12.80
C LEU A 118 -12.85 22.42 -12.60
N THR A 119 -12.98 21.94 -11.36
CA THR A 119 -12.90 20.50 -11.05
C THR A 119 -13.97 19.72 -11.81
N ARG A 120 -15.21 20.21 -11.90
CA ARG A 120 -16.27 19.57 -12.69
C ARG A 120 -15.92 19.47 -14.17
N GLN A 121 -15.44 20.57 -14.73
CA GLN A 121 -15.05 20.64 -16.15
C GLN A 121 -13.91 19.67 -16.47
N MET A 122 -12.85 19.68 -15.67
CA MET A 122 -11.69 18.80 -15.89
C MET A 122 -12.07 17.32 -15.64
N ALA A 123 -12.83 17.02 -14.59
CA ALA A 123 -13.33 15.66 -14.36
C ALA A 123 -14.16 15.14 -15.54
N ALA A 124 -15.05 15.94 -16.10
CA ALA A 124 -15.84 15.57 -17.28
C ALA A 124 -14.94 15.31 -18.50
N ARG A 125 -13.92 16.14 -18.74
CA ARG A 125 -12.95 16.00 -19.84
C ARG A 125 -12.21 14.68 -19.77
N HIS A 126 -11.84 14.21 -18.58
CA HIS A 126 -11.16 12.95 -18.35
C HIS A 126 -12.09 11.76 -18.11
N GLY A 127 -13.41 11.93 -18.31
CA GLY A 127 -14.39 10.85 -18.11
C GLY A 127 -14.52 10.38 -16.65
N VAL A 128 -14.23 11.26 -15.68
CA VAL A 128 -14.29 10.98 -14.25
C VAL A 128 -15.56 11.60 -13.66
N LYS A 129 -16.37 10.80 -12.97
CA LYS A 129 -17.52 11.32 -12.22
C LYS A 129 -17.05 11.87 -10.86
N LEU A 130 -17.58 13.01 -10.43
CA LEU A 130 -17.20 13.61 -9.13
C LEU A 130 -17.39 12.66 -7.95
N ARG A 131 -18.44 11.82 -7.97
CA ARG A 131 -18.64 10.79 -6.95
C ARG A 131 -17.53 9.75 -6.90
N GLN A 132 -16.91 9.41 -8.04
CA GLN A 132 -15.77 8.51 -8.11
C GLN A 132 -14.52 9.18 -7.53
N LEU A 133 -14.27 10.43 -7.94
CA LEU A 133 -13.17 11.23 -7.39
C LEU A 133 -13.26 11.33 -5.86
N ALA A 134 -14.42 11.73 -5.33
CA ALA A 134 -14.65 11.81 -3.90
C ALA A 134 -14.49 10.45 -3.19
N GLY A 135 -15.04 9.39 -3.78
CA GLY A 135 -14.93 8.03 -3.24
C GLY A 135 -13.49 7.52 -3.20
N ASP A 136 -12.72 7.73 -4.28
CA ASP A 136 -11.33 7.30 -4.35
C ASP A 136 -10.44 8.15 -3.42
N THR A 137 -10.71 9.45 -3.27
CA THR A 137 -10.05 10.32 -2.28
C THR A 137 -10.30 9.82 -0.84
N LEU A 138 -11.55 9.53 -0.49
CA LEU A 138 -11.89 9.00 0.83
C LEU A 138 -11.25 7.62 1.07
N ARG A 139 -11.18 6.77 0.05
CA ARG A 139 -10.46 5.48 0.15
C ARG A 139 -8.97 5.70 0.36
N GLY A 140 -8.37 6.64 -0.37
CA GLY A 140 -6.97 7.02 -0.18
C GLY A 140 -6.70 7.49 1.24
N LEU A 141 -7.50 8.42 1.76
CA LEU A 141 -7.37 8.90 3.13
C LEU A 141 -7.51 7.80 4.18
N ARG A 142 -8.38 6.80 3.97
CA ARG A 142 -8.51 5.66 4.89
C ARG A 142 -7.37 4.65 4.81
N ILE A 143 -6.68 4.58 3.69
CA ILE A 143 -5.57 3.65 3.47
C ILE A 143 -4.25 4.25 3.93
N PHE A 144 -4.04 5.53 3.63
CA PHE A 144 -2.74 6.20 3.80
C PHE A 144 -2.72 7.22 4.97
N GLY A 145 -3.87 7.63 5.47
CA GLY A 145 -4.04 8.48 6.67
C GLY A 145 -4.29 7.62 7.89
#